data_785f7b47e682a7130e4df127ff83cc88
#
_entry.id   785f7b47e682a7130e4df127ff83cc88
#
_cell.length_a   1.000
_cell.length_b   1.000
_cell.length_c   1.000
_cell.angle_alpha   90.00
_cell.angle_beta   90.00
_cell.angle_gamma   90.00
#
_symmetry.space_group_name_H-M   'P 1'
#
loop_
_entity.id
_entity.type
_entity.pdbx_description
1 polymer ?
#
loop_
_entity_poly.entity_id
_entity_poly.type
_entity_poly.pdbx_seq_one_letter_code
_entity_poly.pdbx_strand_id
1 'polypeptide(L)'
;MAKTLQFLLLAATVAAARLCLGASAGVTDAMIESEPQSTDGVLSVGMGPRAQRYSPLAQINTQTVGRLTPAWVMSLGGEKQRGQEGAPLIYHGKMFVTASYSRIYAFDTKTGRKLWKYEQRLPEGIMPCCDVVNRGAALYDNLVIFGTLDAFLIALNQDTGKVVWKEKIDDYSAGYSYTAAPVIAKGLVITGVSGDEFGVSGRIEARDPHTGKIVWVRPTVEGQMGFLNGKENGLTGTPHASWPGETGKTGGAAPWLGGTYDPTTGLAYFGTGNPAPWNSYLRKGDNLYSCSTLAIDPATGKIVWHYQQTPNDGWDFDGVNEFVTYEHDGRVLGGKADRNGFFYVIDAKTGKLQRAFPFVTKITWATGIDLKTGRPKFVADNRPGDPTASADGTKGKVVFAVPSFLGGKNQQPMAYDPQTGWFYVPANEWGMDIWNEPISYKKGAAFLGAGFTIKPLYEDYIGALRAVDPNTGETKWEVKNEAPLWGGVMTTGGGLVFWGTPEGYLKAADARTGKVLWQFQTGSGVVAPPVTWEEDGQQYIAVMSGWGGAVPLWGGEVAKKVSMLEQGGSVWVFKLPTS
;
A
#
# COMPACT_ATOMS: atom_id res chain seq x y z
N MET A 1 -52.77 42.53 -28.50
CA MET A 1 -52.56 41.06 -28.33
C MET A 1 -51.11 40.57 -28.65
N ALA A 2 -50.22 41.38 -29.20
CA ALA A 2 -48.81 40.91 -29.57
C ALA A 2 -47.74 41.12 -28.50
N LYS A 3 -47.98 41.87 -27.42
CA LYS A 3 -46.99 42.14 -26.36
C LYS A 3 -47.07 41.17 -25.16
N THR A 4 -48.16 40.39 -25.04
CA THR A 4 -48.34 39.43 -23.94
C THR A 4 -47.75 38.04 -24.26
N LEU A 5 -47.51 37.74 -25.54
CA LEU A 5 -46.96 36.45 -25.97
C LEU A 5 -45.40 36.38 -25.87
N GLN A 6 -44.71 37.54 -25.86
CA GLN A 6 -43.27 37.59 -25.75
C GLN A 6 -42.74 37.38 -24.31
N PHE A 7 -43.54 37.70 -23.29
CA PHE A 7 -43.15 37.48 -21.88
C PHE A 7 -43.33 36.05 -21.43
N LEU A 8 -44.19 35.27 -22.07
CA LEU A 8 -44.39 33.84 -21.74
C LEU A 8 -43.33 32.92 -22.37
N LEU A 9 -42.73 33.32 -23.50
CA LEU A 9 -41.61 32.55 -24.10
C LEU A 9 -40.25 32.77 -23.38
N LEU A 10 -40.05 33.93 -22.77
CA LEU A 10 -38.80 34.20 -22.01
C LEU A 10 -38.78 33.51 -20.63
N ALA A 11 -39.97 33.27 -20.03
CA ALA A 11 -40.05 32.56 -18.75
C ALA A 11 -39.88 31.03 -18.90
N ALA A 12 -40.25 30.47 -20.06
CA ALA A 12 -40.10 29.04 -20.34
C ALA A 12 -38.64 28.64 -20.64
N THR A 13 -37.84 29.54 -21.26
CA THR A 13 -36.44 29.29 -21.56
C THR A 13 -35.52 29.42 -20.33
N VAL A 14 -35.88 30.21 -19.33
CA VAL A 14 -35.12 30.31 -18.08
C VAL A 14 -35.39 29.14 -17.12
N ALA A 15 -36.60 28.54 -17.19
CA ALA A 15 -36.93 27.34 -16.39
C ALA A 15 -36.30 26.05 -16.95
N ALA A 16 -36.11 25.96 -18.28
CA ALA A 16 -35.46 24.80 -18.91
C ALA A 16 -33.93 24.79 -18.70
N ALA A 17 -33.31 25.96 -18.51
CA ALA A 17 -31.84 26.06 -18.23
C ALA A 17 -31.47 25.73 -16.76
N ARG A 18 -32.44 25.59 -15.86
CA ARG A 18 -32.19 25.21 -14.45
C ARG A 18 -32.39 23.72 -14.15
N LEU A 19 -32.80 22.91 -15.09
CA LEU A 19 -32.97 21.45 -14.92
C LEU A 19 -31.81 20.61 -15.51
N CYS A 20 -30.76 21.25 -16.04
CA CYS A 20 -29.52 20.58 -16.46
C CYS A 20 -28.33 20.89 -15.51
N LEU A 21 -28.61 21.24 -14.24
CA LEU A 21 -27.57 21.37 -13.23
C LEU A 21 -27.45 20.08 -12.45
N GLY A 22 -26.44 19.26 -12.90
CA GLY A 22 -25.64 18.48 -11.99
C GLY A 22 -25.92 17.01 -11.86
N ALA A 23 -25.64 16.22 -12.89
CA ALA A 23 -24.81 15.06 -12.60
C ALA A 23 -23.39 15.61 -12.41
N SER A 24 -22.82 15.60 -11.20
CA SER A 24 -21.40 15.92 -11.03
C SER A 24 -20.64 14.99 -11.97
N ALA A 25 -19.79 15.55 -12.83
CA ALA A 25 -18.92 14.73 -13.63
C ALA A 25 -18.16 13.81 -12.66
N GLY A 26 -18.24 12.50 -12.87
CA GLY A 26 -17.55 11.54 -12.01
C GLY A 26 -16.04 11.62 -12.15
N VAL A 27 -15.32 10.89 -11.30
CA VAL A 27 -13.84 10.81 -11.34
C VAL A 27 -13.40 10.10 -12.62
N THR A 28 -12.48 10.71 -13.39
CA THR A 28 -11.96 10.17 -14.65
C THR A 28 -10.47 9.88 -14.56
N ASP A 29 -9.93 9.08 -15.51
CA ASP A 29 -8.49 8.87 -15.65
C ASP A 29 -7.73 10.19 -15.71
N ALA A 30 -8.22 11.15 -16.53
CA ALA A 30 -7.57 12.45 -16.68
C ALA A 30 -7.49 13.25 -15.37
N MET A 31 -8.51 13.15 -14.51
CA MET A 31 -8.50 13.77 -13.18
C MET A 31 -7.47 13.10 -12.26
N ILE A 32 -7.40 11.77 -12.26
CA ILE A 32 -6.41 11.02 -11.48
C ILE A 32 -4.99 11.31 -11.98
N GLU A 33 -4.77 11.37 -13.29
CA GLU A 33 -3.48 11.67 -13.89
C GLU A 33 -3.01 13.10 -13.58
N SER A 34 -3.94 14.05 -13.49
CA SER A 34 -3.67 15.44 -13.13
C SER A 34 -3.73 15.73 -11.61
N GLU A 35 -4.04 14.75 -10.78
CA GLU A 35 -4.15 14.92 -9.32
C GLU A 35 -2.93 15.60 -8.68
N PRO A 36 -1.66 15.33 -9.08
CA PRO A 36 -0.50 16.02 -8.50
C PRO A 36 -0.47 17.53 -8.70
N GLN A 37 -1.24 18.06 -9.66
CA GLN A 37 -1.40 19.50 -9.91
C GLN A 37 -2.72 20.05 -9.33
N SER A 38 -3.65 19.18 -8.96
CA SER A 38 -4.91 19.54 -8.32
C SER A 38 -4.74 19.61 -6.80
N THR A 39 -5.45 20.52 -6.15
CA THR A 39 -5.38 20.70 -4.69
C THR A 39 -6.73 20.49 -4.01
N ASP A 40 -7.80 20.35 -4.78
CA ASP A 40 -9.19 20.32 -4.30
C ASP A 40 -9.71 18.94 -3.91
N GLY A 41 -8.88 17.91 -4.03
CA GLY A 41 -9.24 16.54 -3.70
C GLY A 41 -8.05 15.63 -3.45
N VAL A 42 -8.36 14.37 -3.10
CA VAL A 42 -7.42 13.24 -3.02
C VAL A 42 -8.12 12.07 -3.71
N LEU A 43 -7.78 11.82 -4.97
CA LEU A 43 -8.49 10.87 -5.83
C LEU A 43 -7.87 9.48 -5.79
N SER A 44 -6.63 9.37 -5.33
CA SER A 44 -5.90 8.12 -5.23
C SER A 44 -5.14 8.03 -3.90
N VAL A 45 -4.92 6.82 -3.41
CA VAL A 45 -4.18 6.59 -2.16
C VAL A 45 -2.72 7.04 -2.22
N GLY A 46 -2.18 7.15 -3.43
CA GLY A 46 -0.83 7.65 -3.71
C GLY A 46 -0.72 9.17 -3.77
N MET A 47 -1.84 9.91 -3.67
CA MET A 47 -1.92 11.35 -3.93
C MET A 47 -1.35 11.66 -5.32
N GLY A 48 -1.90 10.98 -6.32
CA GLY A 48 -1.47 10.96 -7.70
C GLY A 48 -1.04 9.56 -8.15
N PRO A 49 -1.08 9.30 -9.47
CA PRO A 49 -0.89 7.96 -10.03
C PRO A 49 0.54 7.44 -9.81
N ARG A 50 1.53 8.33 -9.66
CA ARG A 50 2.93 8.00 -9.41
C ARG A 50 3.26 7.61 -7.96
N ALA A 51 2.27 7.65 -7.07
CA ALA A 51 2.37 7.32 -5.65
C ALA A 51 3.43 8.14 -4.87
N GLN A 52 3.70 9.39 -5.30
CA GLN A 52 4.71 10.24 -4.66
C GLN A 52 4.29 10.76 -3.29
N ARG A 53 2.98 10.74 -2.98
CA ARG A 53 2.42 11.26 -1.73
C ARG A 53 2.88 12.68 -1.41
N TYR A 54 2.96 13.49 -2.46
CA TYR A 54 3.30 14.90 -2.44
C TYR A 54 2.10 15.73 -2.86
N SER A 55 1.87 16.86 -2.18
CA SER A 55 0.90 17.88 -2.57
C SER A 55 1.60 19.23 -2.72
N PRO A 56 1.29 20.03 -3.77
CA PRO A 56 1.86 21.37 -3.92
C PRO A 56 1.31 22.40 -2.92
N LEU A 57 0.33 22.06 -2.10
CA LEU A 57 -0.25 22.93 -1.08
C LEU A 57 0.81 23.45 -0.10
N ALA A 58 0.75 24.76 0.22
CA ALA A 58 1.76 25.46 1.00
C ALA A 58 1.18 26.43 2.06
N GLN A 59 -0.12 26.49 2.27
CA GLN A 59 -0.72 27.30 3.33
C GLN A 59 -0.27 26.84 4.71
N ILE A 60 -0.22 25.50 4.90
CA ILE A 60 0.41 24.87 6.06
C ILE A 60 1.88 24.63 5.68
N ASN A 61 2.79 25.34 6.35
CA ASN A 61 4.21 25.37 6.02
C ASN A 61 5.08 25.42 7.29
N THR A 62 6.39 25.46 7.14
CA THR A 62 7.34 25.44 8.26
C THR A 62 7.14 26.57 9.28
N GLN A 63 6.50 27.69 8.90
CA GLN A 63 6.21 28.82 9.79
C GLN A 63 4.82 28.72 10.45
N THR A 64 3.86 28.09 9.77
CA THR A 64 2.46 28.08 10.20
C THR A 64 2.04 26.78 10.87
N VAL A 65 2.74 25.68 10.64
CA VAL A 65 2.37 24.34 11.14
C VAL A 65 2.23 24.26 12.66
N GLY A 66 3.00 25.05 13.41
CA GLY A 66 2.88 25.12 14.87
C GLY A 66 1.51 25.61 15.38
N ARG A 67 0.68 26.19 14.49
CA ARG A 67 -0.69 26.64 14.79
C ARG A 67 -1.76 25.64 14.35
N LEU A 68 -1.36 24.48 13.79
CA LEU A 68 -2.29 23.47 13.28
C LEU A 68 -3.15 22.91 14.43
N THR A 69 -4.46 22.92 14.26
CA THR A 69 -5.43 22.45 15.27
C THR A 69 -6.45 21.49 14.64
N PRO A 70 -7.07 20.60 15.43
CA PRO A 70 -8.20 19.81 14.95
C PRO A 70 -9.34 20.68 14.44
N ALA A 71 -9.83 20.40 13.25
CA ALA A 71 -11.08 20.93 12.72
C ALA A 71 -12.27 20.12 13.22
N TRP A 72 -12.13 18.79 13.13
CA TRP A 72 -13.07 17.84 13.66
C TRP A 72 -12.42 16.45 13.85
N VAL A 73 -13.05 15.62 14.67
CA VAL A 73 -12.74 14.21 14.86
C VAL A 73 -14.00 13.39 14.81
N MET A 74 -13.94 12.20 14.20
CA MET A 74 -15.05 11.27 14.11
C MET A 74 -14.63 9.86 14.50
N SER A 75 -15.31 9.27 15.49
CA SER A 75 -15.16 7.86 15.79
C SER A 75 -15.78 7.01 14.67
N LEU A 76 -15.08 5.94 14.28
CA LEU A 76 -15.59 4.96 13.36
C LEU A 76 -16.65 4.05 14.01
N GLY A 77 -16.71 4.03 15.34
CA GLY A 77 -17.68 3.25 16.13
C GLY A 77 -17.48 1.74 16.02
N GLY A 78 -18.30 0.98 16.74
CA GLY A 78 -18.26 -0.48 16.77
C GLY A 78 -17.36 -1.05 17.89
N GLU A 79 -17.61 -2.31 18.25
CA GLU A 79 -16.92 -2.98 19.34
C GLU A 79 -15.48 -3.39 19.01
N LYS A 80 -15.18 -3.58 17.71
CA LYS A 80 -13.89 -4.05 17.23
C LYS A 80 -13.32 -3.05 16.25
N GLN A 81 -12.33 -2.30 16.68
CA GLN A 81 -11.63 -1.28 15.91
C GLN A 81 -10.13 -1.44 16.13
N ARG A 82 -9.38 -1.80 15.08
CA ARG A 82 -7.92 -1.91 15.14
C ARG A 82 -7.32 -1.94 13.75
N GLY A 83 -6.05 -1.51 13.61
CA GLY A 83 -5.34 -1.59 12.35
C GLY A 83 -5.94 -0.70 11.27
N GLN A 84 -6.13 0.60 11.55
CA GLN A 84 -6.66 1.57 10.60
C GLN A 84 -5.56 2.03 9.65
N GLU A 85 -5.31 1.27 8.57
CA GLU A 85 -4.23 1.51 7.60
C GLU A 85 -4.70 2.27 6.34
N GLY A 86 -6.01 2.57 6.22
CA GLY A 86 -6.58 3.18 5.03
C GLY A 86 -6.20 4.65 4.82
N ALA A 87 -5.87 5.03 3.58
CA ALA A 87 -5.74 6.43 3.19
C ALA A 87 -7.11 7.04 2.92
N PRO A 88 -7.47 8.22 3.50
CA PRO A 88 -8.68 8.93 3.13
C PRO A 88 -8.63 9.40 1.67
N LEU A 89 -9.77 9.28 0.96
CA LEU A 89 -9.96 9.86 -0.37
C LEU A 89 -10.95 11.02 -0.27
N ILE A 90 -10.72 12.09 -1.03
CA ILE A 90 -11.50 13.32 -0.98
C ILE A 90 -12.02 13.65 -2.38
N TYR A 91 -13.34 13.80 -2.51
CA TYR A 91 -13.95 14.22 -3.76
C TYR A 91 -15.28 14.93 -3.51
N HIS A 92 -15.44 16.13 -4.06
CA HIS A 92 -16.67 16.95 -4.02
C HIS A 92 -17.29 17.05 -2.61
N GLY A 93 -16.49 17.48 -1.63
CA GLY A 93 -16.95 17.69 -0.25
C GLY A 93 -17.24 16.40 0.53
N LYS A 94 -16.84 15.23 0.00
CA LYS A 94 -16.96 13.93 0.66
C LYS A 94 -15.59 13.33 0.92
N MET A 95 -15.43 12.77 2.11
CA MET A 95 -14.27 11.97 2.49
C MET A 95 -14.68 10.52 2.58
N PHE A 96 -14.00 9.65 1.84
CA PHE A 96 -14.19 8.20 1.88
C PHE A 96 -13.04 7.55 2.65
N VAL A 97 -13.35 6.76 3.67
CA VAL A 97 -12.36 6.03 4.45
C VAL A 97 -12.74 4.57 4.57
N THR A 98 -11.82 3.70 4.19
CA THR A 98 -11.93 2.27 4.49
C THR A 98 -11.39 2.02 5.89
N ALA A 99 -11.98 1.07 6.59
CA ALA A 99 -11.62 0.74 7.95
C ALA A 99 -11.53 -0.79 8.14
N SER A 100 -11.03 -1.20 9.29
CA SER A 100 -10.95 -2.61 9.68
C SER A 100 -12.29 -3.33 9.54
N TYR A 101 -12.23 -4.66 9.38
CA TYR A 101 -13.39 -5.54 9.20
C TYR A 101 -14.23 -5.24 7.94
N SER A 102 -13.57 -4.78 6.85
CA SER A 102 -14.23 -4.51 5.56
C SER A 102 -15.37 -3.49 5.66
N ARG A 103 -15.12 -2.41 6.39
CA ARG A 103 -16.03 -1.27 6.52
C ARG A 103 -15.54 -0.11 5.65
N ILE A 104 -16.49 0.69 5.19
CA ILE A 104 -16.19 1.96 4.52
C ILE A 104 -17.22 3.01 4.92
N TYR A 105 -16.77 4.25 5.04
CA TYR A 105 -17.57 5.39 5.48
C TYR A 105 -17.42 6.53 4.49
N ALA A 106 -18.48 7.34 4.37
CA ALA A 106 -18.38 8.68 3.80
C ALA A 106 -18.72 9.72 4.84
N PHE A 107 -17.88 10.77 4.91
CA PHE A 107 -18.06 11.92 5.78
C PHE A 107 -18.11 13.20 4.94
N ASP A 108 -18.85 14.19 5.43
CA ASP A 108 -18.77 15.56 4.95
C ASP A 108 -17.41 16.15 5.35
N THR A 109 -16.64 16.68 4.42
CA THR A 109 -15.27 17.14 4.64
C THR A 109 -15.15 18.31 5.60
N LYS A 110 -16.17 19.20 5.64
CA LYS A 110 -16.18 20.41 6.49
C LYS A 110 -16.57 20.14 7.94
N THR A 111 -17.55 19.25 8.13
CA THR A 111 -18.20 19.05 9.44
C THR A 111 -17.86 17.74 10.10
N GLY A 112 -17.30 16.76 9.36
CA GLY A 112 -17.10 15.39 9.82
C GLY A 112 -18.41 14.60 9.95
N ARG A 113 -19.56 15.18 9.57
CA ARG A 113 -20.85 14.49 9.63
C ARG A 113 -20.83 13.23 8.75
N LYS A 114 -21.12 12.07 9.35
CA LYS A 114 -21.23 10.82 8.61
C LYS A 114 -22.42 10.89 7.63
N LEU A 115 -22.14 10.73 6.33
CA LEU A 115 -23.13 10.71 5.26
C LEU A 115 -23.75 9.33 5.12
N TRP A 116 -22.91 8.31 5.05
CA TRP A 116 -23.30 6.91 5.01
C TRP A 116 -22.18 6.00 5.54
N LYS A 117 -22.52 4.74 5.81
CA LYS A 117 -21.63 3.63 6.15
C LYS A 117 -22.03 2.40 5.38
N TYR A 118 -21.08 1.67 4.86
CA TYR A 118 -21.24 0.29 4.40
C TYR A 118 -20.38 -0.64 5.24
N GLU A 119 -20.93 -1.80 5.57
CA GLU A 119 -20.23 -2.85 6.31
C GLU A 119 -20.50 -4.19 5.64
N GLN A 120 -19.43 -4.85 5.18
CA GLN A 120 -19.52 -6.19 4.62
C GLN A 120 -19.76 -7.17 5.78
N ARG A 121 -20.81 -7.98 5.64
CA ARG A 121 -21.03 -9.07 6.59
C ARG A 121 -20.01 -10.17 6.34
N LEU A 122 -19.02 -10.25 7.22
CA LEU A 122 -17.97 -11.26 7.16
C LEU A 122 -18.46 -12.59 7.72
N PRO A 123 -17.96 -13.74 7.21
CA PRO A 123 -18.18 -15.04 7.81
C PRO A 123 -17.67 -15.09 9.25
N GLU A 124 -18.36 -15.85 10.12
CA GLU A 124 -17.91 -16.09 11.47
C GLU A 124 -16.56 -16.85 11.47
N GLY A 125 -15.64 -16.44 12.36
CA GLY A 125 -14.32 -17.08 12.47
C GLY A 125 -13.37 -16.78 11.31
N ILE A 126 -13.66 -15.79 10.45
CA ILE A 126 -12.72 -15.40 9.39
C ILE A 126 -11.37 -14.99 10.00
N MET A 127 -10.29 -15.59 9.51
CA MET A 127 -8.92 -15.29 9.92
C MET A 127 -8.06 -14.95 8.69
N PRO A 128 -8.10 -13.71 8.21
CA PRO A 128 -7.16 -13.28 7.17
C PRO A 128 -5.74 -13.22 7.76
N CYS A 129 -4.72 -13.39 6.93
CA CYS A 129 -3.37 -13.08 7.36
C CYS A 129 -3.25 -11.61 7.80
N CYS A 130 -2.41 -11.37 8.78
CA CYS A 130 -1.84 -10.04 9.05
C CYS A 130 -2.84 -8.97 9.49
N ASP A 131 -3.86 -9.38 10.24
CA ASP A 131 -4.95 -8.58 10.81
C ASP A 131 -6.09 -8.22 9.83
N VAL A 132 -7.10 -7.56 10.36
CA VAL A 132 -8.38 -7.26 9.70
C VAL A 132 -8.36 -5.90 8.99
N VAL A 133 -7.24 -5.57 8.40
CA VAL A 133 -6.92 -4.26 7.81
C VAL A 133 -7.53 -4.06 6.42
N ASN A 134 -7.67 -2.79 6.03
CA ASN A 134 -7.91 -2.36 4.66
C ASN A 134 -7.14 -1.06 4.40
N ARG A 135 -6.45 -0.97 3.25
CA ARG A 135 -5.50 0.13 2.95
C ARG A 135 -6.04 1.20 2.04
N GLY A 136 -7.32 1.11 1.64
CA GLY A 136 -7.95 2.17 0.87
C GLY A 136 -8.92 1.65 -0.19
N ALA A 137 -9.45 2.61 -0.96
CA ALA A 137 -10.37 2.39 -2.05
C ALA A 137 -9.86 3.07 -3.33
N ALA A 138 -10.57 2.88 -4.44
CA ALA A 138 -10.40 3.64 -5.67
C ALA A 138 -11.69 4.41 -5.99
N LEU A 139 -11.53 5.61 -6.54
CA LEU A 139 -12.64 6.41 -7.06
C LEU A 139 -12.65 6.34 -8.59
N TYR A 140 -13.80 6.07 -9.17
CA TYR A 140 -13.98 6.15 -10.62
C TYR A 140 -15.45 6.45 -10.95
N ASP A 141 -15.68 7.42 -11.84
CA ASP A 141 -17.03 7.96 -12.08
C ASP A 141 -17.69 8.35 -10.74
N ASN A 142 -18.92 7.93 -10.48
CA ASN A 142 -19.57 8.13 -9.18
C ASN A 142 -19.45 6.93 -8.24
N LEU A 143 -18.42 6.10 -8.43
CA LEU A 143 -18.18 4.86 -7.70
C LEU A 143 -17.02 5.01 -6.72
N VAL A 144 -17.14 4.36 -5.56
CA VAL A 144 -16.04 4.03 -4.67
C VAL A 144 -15.90 2.51 -4.61
N ILE A 145 -14.71 2.01 -4.94
CA ILE A 145 -14.45 0.59 -5.15
C ILE A 145 -13.41 0.11 -4.14
N PHE A 146 -13.72 -0.93 -3.39
CA PHE A 146 -12.83 -1.46 -2.35
C PHE A 146 -12.93 -2.98 -2.22
N GLY A 147 -11.86 -3.59 -1.68
CA GLY A 147 -11.80 -5.02 -1.44
C GLY A 147 -12.23 -5.40 -0.03
N THR A 148 -12.58 -6.68 0.20
CA THR A 148 -13.03 -7.20 1.48
C THR A 148 -12.23 -8.44 1.93
N LEU A 149 -12.24 -8.71 3.24
CA LEU A 149 -11.51 -9.83 3.84
C LEU A 149 -12.08 -11.20 3.44
N ASP A 150 -13.34 -11.28 3.04
CA ASP A 150 -13.97 -12.47 2.50
C ASP A 150 -13.85 -12.58 0.97
N ALA A 151 -12.84 -11.90 0.42
CA ALA A 151 -12.43 -11.94 -0.99
C ALA A 151 -13.51 -11.49 -1.99
N PHE A 152 -14.15 -10.35 -1.72
CA PHE A 152 -14.98 -9.63 -2.70
C PHE A 152 -14.33 -8.30 -3.10
N LEU A 153 -14.59 -7.88 -4.33
CA LEU A 153 -14.46 -6.50 -4.77
C LEU A 153 -15.86 -5.90 -4.89
N ILE A 154 -16.05 -4.70 -4.32
CA ILE A 154 -17.37 -4.08 -4.20
C ILE A 154 -17.29 -2.65 -4.70
N ALA A 155 -18.21 -2.24 -5.56
CA ALA A 155 -18.43 -0.85 -5.93
C ALA A 155 -19.69 -0.31 -5.28
N LEU A 156 -19.54 0.82 -4.62
CA LEU A 156 -20.64 1.57 -4.01
C LEU A 156 -20.83 2.88 -4.76
N ASN A 157 -22.07 3.35 -4.82
CA ASN A 157 -22.37 4.71 -5.26
C ASN A 157 -21.84 5.71 -4.23
N GLN A 158 -21.06 6.70 -4.66
CA GLN A 158 -20.39 7.70 -3.80
C GLN A 158 -21.36 8.54 -2.96
N ASP A 159 -22.57 8.80 -3.48
CA ASP A 159 -23.56 9.66 -2.81
C ASP A 159 -24.35 8.91 -1.75
N THR A 160 -24.67 7.63 -2.01
CA THR A 160 -25.64 6.88 -1.22
C THR A 160 -25.06 5.72 -0.42
N GLY A 161 -23.82 5.27 -0.72
CA GLY A 161 -23.22 4.08 -0.14
C GLY A 161 -23.91 2.77 -0.55
N LYS A 162 -24.83 2.81 -1.51
CA LYS A 162 -25.51 1.59 -2.01
C LYS A 162 -24.62 0.81 -2.94
N VAL A 163 -24.69 -0.53 -2.84
CA VAL A 163 -23.95 -1.43 -3.73
C VAL A 163 -24.46 -1.28 -5.16
N VAL A 164 -23.54 -1.01 -6.09
CA VAL A 164 -23.77 -1.00 -7.53
C VAL A 164 -23.48 -2.38 -8.11
N TRP A 165 -22.31 -2.93 -7.75
CA TRP A 165 -21.95 -4.31 -8.05
C TRP A 165 -21.08 -4.90 -6.95
N LYS A 166 -21.04 -6.22 -6.86
CA LYS A 166 -20.25 -6.99 -5.91
C LYS A 166 -19.81 -8.29 -6.57
N GLU A 167 -18.50 -8.45 -6.74
CA GLU A 167 -17.90 -9.58 -7.42
C GLU A 167 -17.04 -10.41 -6.46
N LYS A 168 -17.26 -11.70 -6.43
CA LYS A 168 -16.41 -12.62 -5.69
C LYS A 168 -15.09 -12.81 -6.45
N ILE A 169 -13.96 -12.54 -5.76
CA ILE A 169 -12.62 -12.68 -6.35
C ILE A 169 -12.18 -14.13 -6.26
N ASP A 170 -12.29 -14.72 -5.06
CA ASP A 170 -11.86 -16.09 -4.79
C ASP A 170 -12.49 -16.68 -3.51
N ASP A 171 -12.01 -17.84 -3.12
CA ASP A 171 -12.45 -18.55 -1.92
C ASP A 171 -11.65 -18.14 -0.68
N TYR A 172 -12.25 -17.34 0.19
CA TYR A 172 -11.63 -16.93 1.45
C TYR A 172 -11.27 -18.12 2.35
N SER A 173 -12.00 -19.25 2.23
CA SER A 173 -11.70 -20.44 3.01
C SER A 173 -10.41 -21.15 2.59
N ALA A 174 -9.86 -20.79 1.42
CA ALA A 174 -8.52 -21.18 0.98
C ALA A 174 -7.42 -20.24 1.47
N GLY A 175 -7.78 -19.10 2.08
CA GLY A 175 -6.85 -18.09 2.56
C GLY A 175 -6.83 -16.81 1.73
N TYR A 176 -7.60 -16.72 0.63
CA TYR A 176 -7.68 -15.48 -0.14
C TYR A 176 -8.39 -14.38 0.63
N SER A 177 -7.84 -13.18 0.57
CA SER A 177 -8.45 -11.96 1.09
C SER A 177 -8.06 -10.76 0.21
N TYR A 178 -8.64 -9.61 0.54
CA TYR A 178 -8.40 -8.38 -0.16
C TYR A 178 -8.13 -7.25 0.82
N THR A 179 -6.89 -6.76 0.83
CA THR A 179 -6.45 -5.73 1.78
C THR A 179 -5.87 -4.49 1.10
N ALA A 180 -5.60 -4.57 -0.21
CA ALA A 180 -5.03 -3.49 -1.00
C ALA A 180 -6.08 -2.45 -1.43
N ALA A 181 -5.63 -1.23 -1.70
CA ALA A 181 -6.38 -0.27 -2.49
C ALA A 181 -6.25 -0.62 -3.99
N PRO A 182 -7.34 -0.70 -4.76
CA PRO A 182 -7.26 -0.85 -6.20
C PRO A 182 -6.63 0.36 -6.88
N VAL A 183 -6.03 0.17 -8.05
CA VAL A 183 -5.46 1.24 -8.89
C VAL A 183 -6.34 1.45 -10.11
N ILE A 184 -6.58 2.70 -10.48
CA ILE A 184 -7.21 3.05 -11.74
C ILE A 184 -6.13 3.33 -12.77
N ALA A 185 -6.22 2.68 -13.91
CA ALA A 185 -5.35 2.92 -15.05
C ALA A 185 -6.08 2.59 -16.37
N LYS A 186 -6.08 3.53 -17.31
CA LYS A 186 -6.71 3.37 -18.64
C LYS A 186 -8.15 2.88 -18.57
N GLY A 187 -8.97 3.44 -17.67
CA GLY A 187 -10.37 3.10 -17.51
C GLY A 187 -10.64 1.75 -16.85
N LEU A 188 -9.64 1.12 -16.24
CA LEU A 188 -9.76 -0.18 -15.59
C LEU A 188 -9.43 -0.08 -14.09
N VAL A 189 -10.10 -0.89 -13.29
CA VAL A 189 -9.77 -1.16 -11.89
C VAL A 189 -8.81 -2.34 -11.85
N ILE A 190 -7.57 -2.10 -11.41
CA ILE A 190 -6.53 -3.11 -11.36
C ILE A 190 -6.16 -3.44 -9.93
N THR A 191 -6.02 -4.73 -9.64
CA THR A 191 -5.88 -5.17 -8.26
C THR A 191 -5.20 -6.53 -8.14
N GLY A 192 -4.53 -6.75 -7.00
CA GLY A 192 -3.96 -8.04 -6.61
C GLY A 192 -4.83 -8.78 -5.60
N VAL A 193 -4.34 -9.89 -5.09
CA VAL A 193 -4.94 -10.68 -4.00
C VAL A 193 -3.97 -10.79 -2.85
N SER A 194 -4.45 -11.20 -1.67
CA SER A 194 -3.63 -11.47 -0.46
C SER A 194 -3.80 -12.92 -0.03
N GLY A 195 -2.81 -13.49 0.69
CA GLY A 195 -2.92 -14.81 1.30
C GLY A 195 -1.72 -15.73 1.10
N ASP A 196 -0.52 -15.18 0.83
CA ASP A 196 0.71 -15.96 0.60
C ASP A 196 0.94 -17.02 1.68
N GLU A 197 0.72 -16.68 2.96
CA GLU A 197 0.93 -17.54 4.12
C GLU A 197 -0.03 -18.73 4.19
N PHE A 198 -1.05 -18.76 3.35
CA PHE A 198 -1.96 -19.91 3.19
C PHE A 198 -1.65 -20.72 1.93
N GLY A 199 -0.58 -20.40 1.22
CA GLY A 199 -0.23 -21.07 -0.03
C GLY A 199 -1.24 -20.81 -1.14
N VAL A 200 -1.85 -19.64 -1.19
CA VAL A 200 -2.64 -19.20 -2.34
C VAL A 200 -1.71 -18.87 -3.52
N SER A 201 -2.18 -18.97 -4.74
CA SER A 201 -1.43 -18.51 -5.90
C SER A 201 -1.79 -17.08 -6.25
N GLY A 202 -0.79 -16.22 -6.25
CA GLY A 202 -0.94 -14.79 -6.50
C GLY A 202 -1.34 -14.48 -7.93
N ARG A 203 -2.08 -13.39 -8.10
CA ARG A 203 -2.44 -12.84 -9.41
C ARG A 203 -2.80 -11.37 -9.33
N ILE A 204 -2.72 -10.71 -10.46
CA ILE A 204 -3.24 -9.37 -10.71
C ILE A 204 -4.39 -9.52 -11.69
N GLU A 205 -5.46 -8.78 -11.48
CA GLU A 205 -6.61 -8.75 -12.39
C GLU A 205 -7.06 -7.33 -12.66
N ALA A 206 -7.57 -7.09 -13.87
CA ALA A 206 -8.25 -5.85 -14.22
C ALA A 206 -9.72 -6.11 -14.49
N ARG A 207 -10.54 -5.18 -14.04
CA ARG A 207 -11.99 -5.22 -14.16
C ARG A 207 -12.53 -3.92 -14.73
N ASP A 208 -13.64 -4.05 -15.46
CA ASP A 208 -14.45 -2.91 -15.85
C ASP A 208 -15.06 -2.26 -14.60
N PRO A 209 -14.83 -0.96 -14.35
CA PRO A 209 -15.25 -0.30 -13.12
C PRO A 209 -16.77 -0.20 -12.95
N HIS A 210 -17.54 -0.19 -14.06
CA HIS A 210 -18.99 -0.03 -14.03
C HIS A 210 -19.73 -1.35 -13.79
N THR A 211 -19.13 -2.47 -14.20
CA THR A 211 -19.78 -3.79 -14.15
C THR A 211 -19.10 -4.79 -13.23
N GLY A 212 -17.87 -4.53 -12.80
CA GLY A 212 -17.04 -5.46 -12.02
C GLY A 212 -16.53 -6.67 -12.83
N LYS A 213 -16.84 -6.78 -14.13
CA LYS A 213 -16.45 -7.92 -14.97
C LYS A 213 -14.94 -7.93 -15.25
N ILE A 214 -14.36 -9.11 -15.19
CA ILE A 214 -12.93 -9.32 -15.48
C ILE A 214 -12.66 -8.98 -16.95
N VAL A 215 -11.64 -8.13 -17.19
CA VAL A 215 -11.08 -7.85 -18.51
C VAL A 215 -9.87 -8.73 -18.74
N TRP A 216 -8.94 -8.82 -17.77
CA TRP A 216 -7.81 -9.72 -17.84
C TRP A 216 -7.38 -10.22 -16.45
N VAL A 217 -6.72 -11.36 -16.43
CA VAL A 217 -6.06 -11.94 -15.25
C VAL A 217 -4.62 -12.26 -15.60
N ARG A 218 -3.68 -11.84 -14.76
CA ARG A 218 -2.26 -12.15 -14.86
C ARG A 218 -1.78 -12.85 -13.59
N PRO A 219 -1.54 -14.16 -13.61
CA PRO A 219 -0.87 -14.86 -12.53
C PRO A 219 0.51 -14.28 -12.26
N THR A 220 0.92 -14.27 -10.99
CA THR A 220 2.25 -13.81 -10.56
C THR A 220 3.22 -14.95 -10.24
N VAL A 221 2.77 -16.19 -10.45
CA VAL A 221 3.60 -17.41 -10.42
C VAL A 221 3.93 -17.81 -11.85
N GLU A 222 5.22 -17.99 -12.15
CA GLU A 222 5.68 -18.39 -13.48
C GLU A 222 5.05 -19.71 -13.93
N GLY A 223 4.75 -19.80 -15.22
CA GLY A 223 4.19 -21.01 -15.84
C GLY A 223 2.67 -21.11 -15.77
N GLN A 224 1.98 -20.23 -15.07
CA GLN A 224 0.52 -20.22 -15.02
C GLN A 224 -0.10 -19.43 -16.17
N MET A 225 -1.30 -19.86 -16.61
CA MET A 225 -2.04 -19.21 -17.69
C MET A 225 -2.74 -17.95 -17.23
N GLY A 226 -2.57 -16.88 -17.99
CA GLY A 226 -3.37 -15.66 -17.88
C GLY A 226 -4.59 -15.67 -18.79
N PHE A 227 -5.46 -14.67 -18.64
CA PHE A 227 -6.67 -14.51 -19.44
C PHE A 227 -6.82 -13.05 -19.91
N LEU A 228 -7.36 -12.87 -21.11
CA LEU A 228 -7.77 -11.58 -21.67
C LEU A 228 -9.13 -11.75 -22.34
N ASN A 229 -10.12 -10.98 -21.91
CA ASN A 229 -11.50 -11.05 -22.44
C ASN A 229 -12.06 -12.50 -22.46
N GLY A 230 -11.81 -13.25 -21.37
CA GLY A 230 -12.27 -14.63 -21.21
C GLY A 230 -11.51 -15.70 -22.01
N LYS A 231 -10.45 -15.33 -22.73
CA LYS A 231 -9.58 -16.27 -23.47
C LYS A 231 -8.21 -16.37 -22.83
N GLU A 232 -7.57 -17.51 -22.91
CA GLU A 232 -6.20 -17.69 -22.46
C GLU A 232 -5.26 -16.70 -23.15
N ASN A 233 -4.40 -16.04 -22.37
CA ASN A 233 -3.49 -14.99 -22.81
C ASN A 233 -2.04 -15.35 -22.46
N GLY A 234 -1.60 -16.51 -22.89
CA GLY A 234 -0.24 -17.00 -22.72
C GLY A 234 0.15 -17.31 -21.27
N LEU A 235 1.30 -17.91 -21.14
CA LEU A 235 1.92 -18.23 -19.87
C LEU A 235 2.73 -17.04 -19.33
N THR A 236 2.88 -16.98 -18.00
CA THR A 236 3.85 -16.10 -17.35
C THR A 236 5.25 -16.74 -17.39
N GLY A 237 5.86 -16.83 -18.56
CA GLY A 237 7.16 -17.48 -18.80
C GLY A 237 7.07 -18.98 -19.13
N THR A 238 8.21 -19.68 -19.14
CA THR A 238 8.27 -21.12 -19.39
C THR A 238 7.62 -21.89 -18.24
N PRO A 239 6.75 -22.87 -18.53
CA PRO A 239 6.10 -23.64 -17.47
C PRO A 239 7.12 -24.24 -16.50
N HIS A 240 6.96 -23.91 -15.21
CA HIS A 240 7.78 -24.44 -14.10
C HIS A 240 9.31 -24.21 -14.20
N ALA A 241 9.79 -23.28 -15.05
CA ALA A 241 11.23 -23.05 -15.22
C ALA A 241 11.94 -22.67 -13.89
N SER A 242 11.28 -21.89 -13.02
CA SER A 242 11.81 -21.49 -11.72
C SER A 242 11.11 -22.15 -10.52
N TRP A 243 10.14 -23.04 -10.77
CA TRP A 243 9.37 -23.77 -9.76
C TRP A 243 9.44 -25.28 -10.02
N PRO A 244 10.06 -26.08 -9.14
CA PRO A 244 10.16 -27.52 -9.36
C PRO A 244 8.82 -28.23 -9.17
N GLY A 245 8.49 -29.13 -10.09
CA GLY A 245 7.29 -29.97 -10.01
C GLY A 245 6.00 -29.14 -9.91
N GLU A 246 5.21 -29.43 -8.88
CA GLU A 246 3.90 -28.81 -8.65
C GLU A 246 3.93 -27.63 -7.63
N THR A 247 5.12 -27.23 -7.17
CA THR A 247 5.26 -26.23 -6.09
C THR A 247 4.67 -24.87 -6.45
N GLY A 248 4.64 -24.52 -7.71
CA GLY A 248 4.00 -23.28 -8.18
C GLY A 248 2.47 -23.24 -8.01
N LYS A 249 1.80 -24.38 -7.77
CA LYS A 249 0.34 -24.40 -7.54
C LYS A 249 -0.06 -23.71 -6.23
N THR A 250 0.83 -23.73 -5.24
CA THR A 250 0.67 -23.08 -3.94
C THR A 250 1.75 -22.04 -3.70
N GLY A 251 2.19 -21.39 -4.77
CA GLY A 251 3.44 -20.65 -4.82
C GLY A 251 3.45 -19.28 -4.13
N GLY A 252 2.35 -18.78 -3.60
CA GLY A 252 2.32 -17.43 -3.03
C GLY A 252 2.46 -16.36 -4.10
N ALA A 253 3.42 -15.45 -3.93
CA ALA A 253 3.70 -14.33 -4.83
C ALA A 253 2.52 -13.35 -5.00
N ALA A 254 1.67 -13.21 -4.00
CA ALA A 254 0.47 -12.38 -4.06
C ALA A 254 0.80 -10.89 -3.97
N PRO A 255 0.27 -10.04 -4.86
CA PRO A 255 0.44 -8.58 -4.80
C PRO A 255 -0.58 -7.98 -3.84
N TRP A 256 -0.35 -8.11 -2.55
CA TRP A 256 -1.27 -7.72 -1.48
C TRP A 256 -1.21 -6.23 -1.07
N LEU A 257 -0.32 -5.44 -1.68
CA LEU A 257 -0.37 -3.97 -1.67
C LEU A 257 -0.87 -3.43 -3.01
N GLY A 258 -1.34 -2.18 -3.01
CA GLY A 258 -1.76 -1.48 -4.21
C GLY A 258 -0.60 -1.22 -5.17
N GLY A 259 -0.90 -1.14 -6.46
CA GLY A 259 0.05 -0.79 -7.49
C GLY A 259 0.22 0.72 -7.67
N THR A 260 1.12 1.08 -8.59
CA THR A 260 1.39 2.44 -9.06
C THR A 260 1.16 2.48 -10.57
N TYR A 261 0.62 3.57 -11.09
CA TYR A 261 0.52 3.79 -12.54
C TYR A 261 1.32 5.03 -12.94
N ASP A 262 2.13 4.95 -13.97
CA ASP A 262 2.83 6.13 -14.50
C ASP A 262 2.32 6.45 -15.90
N PRO A 263 1.64 7.61 -16.09
CA PRO A 263 1.09 8.01 -17.38
C PRO A 263 2.16 8.23 -18.45
N THR A 264 3.39 8.63 -18.06
CA THR A 264 4.49 8.89 -19.01
C THR A 264 5.03 7.58 -19.59
N THR A 265 5.15 6.55 -18.79
CA THR A 265 5.56 5.22 -19.27
C THR A 265 4.39 4.43 -19.84
N GLY A 266 3.17 4.73 -19.41
CA GLY A 266 1.94 3.99 -19.72
C GLY A 266 1.87 2.63 -19.03
N LEU A 267 2.69 2.37 -18.01
CA LEU A 267 2.81 1.10 -17.31
C LEU A 267 2.26 1.17 -15.89
N ALA A 268 1.67 0.08 -15.43
CA ALA A 268 1.33 -0.16 -14.04
C ALA A 268 2.41 -1.02 -13.38
N TYR A 269 2.76 -0.69 -12.14
CA TYR A 269 3.79 -1.38 -11.38
C TYR A 269 3.20 -2.02 -10.14
N PHE A 270 3.45 -3.33 -9.99
CA PHE A 270 3.00 -4.09 -8.83
C PHE A 270 4.17 -4.82 -8.19
N GLY A 271 4.24 -4.75 -6.88
CA GLY A 271 5.10 -5.64 -6.12
C GLY A 271 4.40 -6.97 -5.86
N THR A 272 5.17 -8.04 -5.70
CA THR A 272 4.67 -9.38 -5.38
C THR A 272 5.22 -9.87 -4.06
N GLY A 273 4.41 -10.65 -3.33
CA GLY A 273 4.71 -11.21 -2.03
C GLY A 273 5.74 -12.33 -2.06
N ASN A 274 5.93 -12.92 -0.90
CA ASN A 274 6.83 -14.03 -0.68
C ASN A 274 6.39 -15.30 -1.45
N PRO A 275 7.33 -16.19 -1.78
CA PRO A 275 6.98 -17.52 -2.24
C PRO A 275 6.56 -18.39 -1.05
N ALA A 276 5.57 -19.27 -1.24
CA ALA A 276 5.11 -20.22 -0.24
C ALA A 276 5.58 -21.65 -0.52
N PRO A 277 5.92 -22.44 0.52
CA PRO A 277 6.13 -22.03 1.90
C PRO A 277 7.44 -21.23 2.08
N TRP A 278 7.69 -20.61 3.25
CA TRP A 278 8.95 -19.88 3.52
C TRP A 278 10.17 -20.80 3.46
N ASN A 279 10.00 -22.10 3.80
CA ASN A 279 11.05 -23.11 3.67
C ASN A 279 11.48 -23.26 2.20
N SER A 280 12.55 -22.58 1.82
CA SER A 280 13.06 -22.53 0.45
C SER A 280 13.60 -23.86 -0.08
N TYR A 281 13.92 -24.83 0.78
CA TYR A 281 14.37 -26.16 0.35
C TYR A 281 13.25 -26.98 -0.29
N LEU A 282 11.98 -26.69 0.01
CA LEU A 282 10.81 -27.34 -0.58
C LEU A 282 10.47 -26.82 -1.99
N ARG A 283 11.03 -25.67 -2.39
CA ARG A 283 10.75 -25.00 -3.67
C ARG A 283 12.02 -24.42 -4.29
N LYS A 284 12.98 -25.27 -4.58
CA LYS A 284 14.25 -24.86 -5.22
C LYS A 284 13.99 -24.05 -6.50
N GLY A 285 14.96 -23.21 -6.90
CA GLY A 285 14.82 -22.31 -8.04
C GLY A 285 14.53 -20.87 -7.61
N ASP A 286 14.49 -19.93 -8.54
CA ASP A 286 14.31 -18.50 -8.26
C ASP A 286 12.87 -18.16 -7.85
N ASN A 287 11.89 -19.02 -8.16
CA ASN A 287 10.46 -18.86 -7.82
C ASN A 287 9.85 -17.58 -8.42
N LEU A 288 10.03 -17.37 -9.72
CA LEU A 288 9.46 -16.21 -10.42
C LEU A 288 7.92 -16.27 -10.41
N TYR A 289 7.21 -15.18 -10.16
CA TYR A 289 7.71 -13.80 -9.91
C TYR A 289 7.51 -13.38 -8.45
N SER A 290 7.81 -14.22 -7.46
CA SER A 290 7.77 -13.83 -6.06
C SER A 290 8.83 -12.75 -5.76
N CYS A 291 8.63 -11.96 -4.71
CA CYS A 291 9.55 -10.91 -4.23
C CYS A 291 10.05 -10.01 -5.38
N SER A 292 9.15 -9.60 -6.27
CA SER A 292 9.48 -8.91 -7.51
C SER A 292 8.70 -7.61 -7.68
N THR A 293 9.22 -6.73 -8.53
CA THR A 293 8.47 -5.64 -9.13
C THR A 293 8.11 -6.03 -10.56
N LEU A 294 6.84 -5.97 -10.90
CA LEU A 294 6.32 -6.23 -12.23
C LEU A 294 5.86 -4.92 -12.87
N ALA A 295 6.32 -4.63 -14.08
CA ALA A 295 5.73 -3.60 -14.93
C ALA A 295 4.77 -4.25 -15.92
N ILE A 296 3.54 -3.79 -15.92
CA ILE A 296 2.44 -4.41 -16.63
C ILE A 296 1.81 -3.40 -17.58
N ASP A 297 1.50 -3.82 -18.80
CA ASP A 297 0.60 -3.08 -19.67
C ASP A 297 -0.83 -3.13 -19.08
N PRO A 298 -1.40 -2.01 -18.62
CA PRO A 298 -2.71 -1.98 -17.98
C PRO A 298 -3.85 -2.50 -18.86
N ALA A 299 -3.73 -2.37 -20.20
CA ALA A 299 -4.78 -2.79 -21.12
C ALA A 299 -4.86 -4.30 -21.30
N THR A 300 -3.75 -5.01 -21.14
CA THR A 300 -3.65 -6.44 -21.49
C THR A 300 -3.19 -7.35 -20.36
N GLY A 301 -2.68 -6.80 -19.28
CA GLY A 301 -2.04 -7.54 -18.20
C GLY A 301 -0.70 -8.18 -18.59
N LYS A 302 -0.13 -7.82 -19.75
CA LYS A 302 1.18 -8.33 -20.18
C LYS A 302 2.28 -7.78 -19.28
N ILE A 303 3.12 -8.68 -18.74
CA ILE A 303 4.36 -8.29 -18.06
C ILE A 303 5.34 -7.77 -19.14
N VAL A 304 5.70 -6.48 -19.04
CA VAL A 304 6.65 -5.82 -19.97
C VAL A 304 8.06 -6.06 -19.49
N TRP A 305 8.29 -5.93 -18.18
CA TRP A 305 9.53 -6.30 -17.53
C TRP A 305 9.26 -6.68 -16.06
N HIS A 306 10.21 -7.38 -15.47
CA HIS A 306 10.23 -7.66 -14.03
C HIS A 306 11.62 -7.48 -13.47
N TYR A 307 11.69 -7.20 -12.17
CA TYR A 307 12.92 -7.20 -11.40
C TYR A 307 12.66 -7.93 -10.07
N GLN A 308 13.41 -9.01 -9.81
CA GLN A 308 13.26 -9.82 -8.60
C GLN A 308 14.27 -9.36 -7.55
N GLN A 309 13.77 -8.77 -6.44
CA GLN A 309 14.59 -8.25 -5.35
C GLN A 309 15.23 -9.37 -4.52
N THR A 310 14.49 -10.45 -4.25
CA THR A 310 14.97 -11.56 -3.42
C THR A 310 14.66 -12.91 -4.09
N PRO A 311 15.54 -13.40 -5.00
CA PRO A 311 15.38 -14.72 -5.62
C PRO A 311 15.42 -15.84 -4.58
N ASN A 312 14.57 -16.86 -4.73
CA ASN A 312 14.48 -18.00 -3.80
C ASN A 312 14.43 -17.55 -2.33
N ASP A 313 13.59 -16.58 -2.04
CA ASP A 313 13.45 -16.02 -0.70
C ASP A 313 13.19 -17.09 0.36
N GLY A 314 13.85 -17.03 1.47
CA GLY A 314 13.72 -17.93 2.63
C GLY A 314 13.60 -17.17 3.95
N TRP A 315 13.30 -15.86 3.88
CA TRP A 315 13.19 -14.94 5.03
C TRP A 315 11.85 -14.21 5.09
N ASP A 316 10.97 -14.45 4.11
CA ASP A 316 9.72 -13.70 3.92
C ASP A 316 9.98 -12.20 3.63
N PHE A 317 10.88 -11.94 2.69
CA PHE A 317 11.13 -10.59 2.19
C PHE A 317 10.25 -10.27 0.99
N ASP A 318 8.98 -9.99 1.24
CA ASP A 318 8.06 -9.55 0.19
C ASP A 318 8.62 -8.41 -0.66
N GLY A 319 8.42 -8.52 -1.96
CA GLY A 319 8.67 -7.42 -2.89
C GLY A 319 7.46 -6.52 -3.15
N VAL A 320 6.47 -6.48 -2.25
CA VAL A 320 5.18 -5.79 -2.46
C VAL A 320 5.24 -4.28 -2.31
N ASN A 321 6.29 -3.74 -1.69
CA ASN A 321 6.42 -2.31 -1.44
C ASN A 321 6.19 -1.48 -2.71
N GLU A 322 5.61 -0.30 -2.54
CA GLU A 322 5.29 0.61 -3.62
C GLU A 322 6.51 0.97 -4.48
N PHE A 323 6.29 1.06 -5.79
CA PHE A 323 7.25 1.54 -6.78
C PHE A 323 6.90 2.98 -7.13
N VAL A 324 7.53 3.93 -6.46
CA VAL A 324 7.24 5.36 -6.62
C VAL A 324 8.00 5.90 -7.81
N THR A 325 7.30 6.37 -8.85
CA THR A 325 7.95 6.92 -10.04
C THR A 325 8.22 8.42 -9.92
N TYR A 326 9.36 8.84 -10.44
CA TYR A 326 9.82 10.23 -10.43
C TYR A 326 10.69 10.54 -11.65
N GLU A 327 10.75 11.80 -12.02
CA GLU A 327 11.57 12.25 -13.12
C GLU A 327 12.97 12.68 -12.64
N HIS A 328 14.00 12.23 -13.35
CA HIS A 328 15.37 12.60 -13.09
C HIS A 328 16.17 12.56 -14.40
N ASP A 329 16.82 13.69 -14.76
CA ASP A 329 17.63 13.84 -15.98
C ASP A 329 16.90 13.38 -17.25
N GLY A 330 15.63 13.79 -17.41
CA GLY A 330 14.80 13.46 -18.57
C GLY A 330 14.37 12.00 -18.67
N ARG A 331 14.54 11.20 -17.61
CA ARG A 331 14.09 9.81 -17.52
C ARG A 331 13.09 9.63 -16.38
N VAL A 332 12.20 8.68 -16.54
CA VAL A 332 11.35 8.21 -15.46
C VAL A 332 12.04 7.06 -14.74
N LEU A 333 12.37 7.28 -13.48
CA LEU A 333 12.92 6.29 -12.56
C LEU A 333 11.88 5.87 -11.55
N GLY A 334 12.05 4.68 -10.96
CA GLY A 334 11.29 4.22 -9.82
C GLY A 334 12.18 4.02 -8.60
N GLY A 335 11.75 4.56 -7.46
CA GLY A 335 12.36 4.32 -6.16
C GLY A 335 11.54 3.31 -5.37
N LYS A 336 12.20 2.37 -4.71
CA LYS A 336 11.57 1.34 -3.90
C LYS A 336 12.41 0.99 -2.68
N ALA A 337 11.90 1.31 -1.49
CA ALA A 337 12.44 0.79 -0.24
C ALA A 337 11.79 -0.57 0.04
N ASP A 338 12.55 -1.65 -0.09
CA ASP A 338 12.04 -3.02 -0.03
C ASP A 338 12.15 -3.63 1.38
N ARG A 339 11.31 -4.63 1.70
CA ARG A 339 11.38 -5.34 2.98
C ARG A 339 12.78 -5.84 3.31
N ASN A 340 13.53 -6.26 2.31
CA ASN A 340 14.86 -6.83 2.44
C ASN A 340 15.96 -5.86 2.90
N GLY A 341 15.61 -4.57 3.10
CA GLY A 341 16.49 -3.54 3.65
C GLY A 341 17.24 -2.71 2.60
N PHE A 342 17.15 -3.05 1.32
CA PHE A 342 17.75 -2.27 0.24
C PHE A 342 16.74 -1.30 -0.38
N PHE A 343 17.22 -0.11 -0.71
CA PHE A 343 16.54 0.83 -1.59
C PHE A 343 17.03 0.61 -3.02
N TYR A 344 16.09 0.45 -3.93
CA TYR A 344 16.36 0.22 -5.35
C TYR A 344 15.95 1.43 -6.18
N VAL A 345 16.80 1.83 -7.11
CA VAL A 345 16.49 2.80 -8.17
C VAL A 345 16.53 2.06 -9.50
N ILE A 346 15.38 1.99 -10.16
CA ILE A 346 15.17 1.20 -11.38
C ILE A 346 14.62 2.11 -12.47
N ASP A 347 15.13 1.98 -13.70
CA ASP A 347 14.55 2.65 -14.86
C ASP A 347 13.13 2.12 -15.09
N ALA A 348 12.13 2.99 -14.95
CA ALA A 348 10.73 2.60 -14.94
C ALA A 348 10.23 2.05 -16.28
N LYS A 349 10.86 2.44 -17.39
CA LYS A 349 10.49 1.98 -18.73
C LYS A 349 11.09 0.61 -19.08
N THR A 350 12.29 0.32 -18.59
CA THR A 350 13.07 -0.85 -19.03
C THR A 350 13.31 -1.90 -17.96
N GLY A 351 13.06 -1.60 -16.67
CA GLY A 351 13.36 -2.48 -15.56
C GLY A 351 14.85 -2.57 -15.20
N LYS A 352 15.71 -1.77 -15.84
CA LYS A 352 17.15 -1.82 -15.58
C LYS A 352 17.48 -1.19 -14.24
N LEU A 353 18.13 -1.97 -13.37
CA LEU A 353 18.66 -1.47 -12.10
C LEU A 353 19.70 -0.38 -12.34
N GLN A 354 19.52 0.77 -11.71
CA GLN A 354 20.46 1.88 -11.75
C GLN A 354 21.32 1.92 -10.49
N ARG A 355 20.70 1.73 -9.32
CA ARG A 355 21.34 1.74 -8.00
C ARG A 355 20.62 0.81 -7.05
N ALA A 356 21.37 0.31 -6.06
CA ALA A 356 20.82 -0.37 -4.89
C ALA A 356 21.75 -0.10 -3.70
N PHE A 357 21.19 0.30 -2.56
CA PHE A 357 21.93 0.62 -1.35
C PHE A 357 21.07 0.33 -0.11
N PRO A 358 21.68 0.02 1.05
CA PRO A 358 20.95 -0.14 2.30
C PRO A 358 20.26 1.16 2.71
N PHE A 359 18.99 1.10 3.15
CA PHE A 359 18.32 2.20 3.84
C PHE A 359 18.10 1.92 5.33
N VAL A 360 18.52 0.74 5.81
CA VAL A 360 18.59 0.33 7.20
C VAL A 360 20.04 0.25 7.65
N THR A 361 20.29 0.23 8.96
CA THR A 361 21.66 0.29 9.51
C THR A 361 22.42 -1.03 9.36
N LYS A 362 21.70 -2.16 9.26
CA LYS A 362 22.30 -3.48 9.18
C LYS A 362 21.53 -4.40 8.25
N ILE A 363 22.25 -5.17 7.43
CA ILE A 363 21.72 -6.27 6.60
C ILE A 363 22.65 -7.47 6.80
N THR A 364 22.10 -8.66 7.02
CA THR A 364 22.89 -9.88 7.26
C THR A 364 22.73 -10.94 6.17
N TRP A 365 21.62 -10.94 5.44
CA TRP A 365 21.30 -11.96 4.43
C TRP A 365 22.05 -11.78 3.10
N ALA A 366 22.54 -10.56 2.83
CA ALA A 366 23.31 -10.21 1.63
C ALA A 366 24.35 -9.13 1.96
N THR A 367 25.48 -9.16 1.25
CA THR A 367 26.55 -8.13 1.37
C THR A 367 26.33 -6.95 0.43
N GLY A 368 25.33 -7.02 -0.45
CA GLY A 368 25.01 -5.99 -1.42
C GLY A 368 24.28 -6.58 -2.64
N ILE A 369 23.97 -5.71 -3.59
CA ILE A 369 23.35 -6.07 -4.88
C ILE A 369 24.41 -5.89 -5.98
N ASP A 370 24.57 -6.90 -6.82
CA ASP A 370 25.41 -6.78 -8.01
C ASP A 370 24.70 -5.96 -9.09
N LEU A 371 25.18 -4.77 -9.39
CA LEU A 371 24.53 -3.86 -10.33
C LEU A 371 24.56 -4.34 -11.79
N LYS A 372 25.44 -5.30 -12.14
CA LYS A 372 25.50 -5.86 -13.49
C LYS A 372 24.42 -6.92 -13.72
N THR A 373 24.25 -7.79 -12.73
CA THR A 373 23.29 -8.90 -12.81
C THR A 373 21.93 -8.57 -12.18
N GLY A 374 21.87 -7.53 -11.35
CA GLY A 374 20.70 -7.19 -10.54
C GLY A 374 20.48 -8.13 -9.34
N ARG A 375 21.37 -9.10 -9.11
CA ARG A 375 21.17 -10.15 -8.08
C ARG A 375 21.83 -9.80 -6.76
N PRO A 376 21.23 -10.22 -5.62
CA PRO A 376 21.86 -10.08 -4.32
C PRO A 376 23.10 -10.98 -4.20
N LYS A 377 24.11 -10.48 -3.51
CA LYS A 377 25.29 -11.23 -3.08
C LYS A 377 25.00 -11.90 -1.74
N PHE A 378 24.36 -13.05 -1.79
CA PHE A 378 23.90 -13.77 -0.61
C PHE A 378 25.02 -14.11 0.37
N VAL A 379 24.72 -14.03 1.67
CA VAL A 379 25.51 -14.61 2.75
C VAL A 379 24.99 -16.02 3.01
N ALA A 380 25.69 -17.03 2.52
CA ALA A 380 25.24 -18.42 2.57
C ALA A 380 24.88 -18.89 3.98
N ASP A 381 25.71 -18.52 4.98
CA ASP A 381 25.50 -18.89 6.38
C ASP A 381 24.28 -18.21 7.04
N ASN A 382 23.70 -17.19 6.42
CA ASN A 382 22.49 -16.51 6.90
C ASN A 382 21.20 -17.08 6.35
N ARG A 383 21.26 -18.14 5.53
CA ARG A 383 20.04 -18.85 5.08
C ARG A 383 19.61 -19.85 6.16
N PRO A 384 18.32 -19.86 6.57
CA PRO A 384 17.77 -20.89 7.46
C PRO A 384 18.07 -22.28 6.92
N GLY A 385 18.52 -23.21 7.77
CA GLY A 385 18.99 -24.53 7.33
C GLY A 385 17.88 -25.46 6.88
N ASP A 386 18.25 -26.53 6.17
CA ASP A 386 17.34 -27.63 5.82
C ASP A 386 16.99 -28.42 7.09
N PRO A 387 15.71 -28.55 7.47
CA PRO A 387 15.33 -29.33 8.64
C PRO A 387 15.68 -30.81 8.51
N THR A 388 15.76 -31.37 7.31
CA THR A 388 16.15 -32.77 7.09
C THR A 388 17.61 -33.05 7.43
N ALA A 389 18.45 -32.02 7.56
CA ALA A 389 19.84 -32.13 8.00
C ALA A 389 20.00 -32.17 9.53
N SER A 390 18.93 -31.92 10.30
CA SER A 390 18.96 -32.06 11.77
C SER A 390 18.78 -33.51 12.19
N ALA A 391 19.22 -33.82 13.42
CA ALA A 391 19.19 -35.19 13.94
C ALA A 391 17.79 -35.78 14.04
N ASP A 392 16.79 -34.94 14.31
CA ASP A 392 15.36 -35.33 14.45
C ASP A 392 14.48 -34.94 13.26
N GLY A 393 15.05 -34.25 12.26
CA GLY A 393 14.33 -33.81 11.06
C GLY A 393 13.27 -32.73 11.30
N THR A 394 13.20 -32.15 12.49
CA THR A 394 12.10 -31.24 12.88
C THR A 394 12.42 -29.76 12.71
N LYS A 395 13.70 -29.38 12.82
CA LYS A 395 14.12 -27.98 12.83
C LYS A 395 15.45 -27.79 12.13
N GLY A 396 15.50 -26.91 11.14
CA GLY A 396 16.73 -26.51 10.49
C GLY A 396 17.60 -25.60 11.34
N LYS A 397 18.83 -25.32 10.87
CA LYS A 397 19.76 -24.37 11.51
C LYS A 397 19.05 -23.02 11.69
N VAL A 398 19.06 -22.51 12.92
CA VAL A 398 18.59 -21.16 13.24
C VAL A 398 19.62 -20.14 12.79
N VAL A 399 19.17 -19.08 12.15
CA VAL A 399 20.00 -17.93 11.77
C VAL A 399 19.40 -16.64 12.31
N PHE A 400 20.27 -15.66 12.63
CA PHE A 400 19.80 -14.31 12.96
C PHE A 400 19.83 -13.45 11.69
N ALA A 401 18.66 -13.20 11.12
CA ALA A 401 18.50 -12.40 9.92
C ALA A 401 18.11 -10.95 10.25
N VAL A 402 18.69 -10.00 9.51
CA VAL A 402 18.38 -8.57 9.56
C VAL A 402 18.22 -8.08 8.12
N PRO A 403 17.11 -7.40 7.82
CA PRO A 403 15.91 -7.13 8.64
C PRO A 403 15.16 -8.40 9.07
N SER A 404 14.17 -8.23 9.96
CA SER A 404 13.16 -9.29 10.21
C SER A 404 12.24 -9.45 9.00
N PHE A 405 11.36 -10.46 9.01
CA PHE A 405 10.37 -10.64 7.95
C PHE A 405 9.37 -9.48 7.85
N LEU A 406 9.12 -8.73 8.93
CA LEU A 406 8.34 -7.50 8.86
C LEU A 406 9.07 -6.38 8.09
N GLY A 407 10.35 -6.59 7.77
CA GLY A 407 11.13 -5.80 6.83
C GLY A 407 11.74 -4.53 7.38
N GLY A 408 12.74 -4.01 6.69
CA GLY A 408 13.23 -2.64 6.91
C GLY A 408 12.14 -1.60 6.68
N LYS A 409 11.15 -1.92 5.85
CA LYS A 409 9.89 -1.23 5.61
C LYS A 409 8.82 -2.27 5.27
N ASN A 410 7.56 -2.03 5.64
CA ASN A 410 6.43 -2.90 5.32
C ASN A 410 5.35 -2.14 4.51
N GLN A 411 4.08 -2.25 4.91
CA GLN A 411 2.92 -1.67 4.23
C GLN A 411 2.90 -0.13 4.22
N GLN A 412 3.51 0.52 5.19
CA GLN A 412 3.51 1.96 5.33
C GLN A 412 4.18 2.65 4.13
N PRO A 413 3.46 3.50 3.36
CA PRO A 413 4.04 4.12 2.17
C PRO A 413 5.02 5.22 2.51
N MET A 414 6.13 5.28 1.75
CA MET A 414 7.06 6.40 1.74
C MET A 414 6.53 7.56 0.89
N ALA A 415 7.19 8.71 0.92
CA ALA A 415 6.90 9.84 0.06
C ALA A 415 8.15 10.29 -0.71
N TYR A 416 7.95 10.86 -1.91
CA TYR A 416 8.98 11.56 -2.68
C TYR A 416 8.63 13.04 -2.76
N ASP A 417 9.56 13.90 -2.43
CA ASP A 417 9.38 15.35 -2.53
C ASP A 417 10.19 15.91 -3.70
N PRO A 418 9.53 16.43 -4.75
CA PRO A 418 10.22 16.99 -5.91
C PRO A 418 11.00 18.27 -5.58
N GLN A 419 10.73 18.97 -4.47
CA GLN A 419 11.46 20.17 -4.07
C GLN A 419 12.83 19.84 -3.46
N THR A 420 12.95 18.70 -2.78
CA THR A 420 14.22 18.23 -2.21
C THR A 420 14.91 17.20 -3.09
N GLY A 421 14.14 16.48 -3.91
CA GLY A 421 14.60 15.32 -4.67
C GLY A 421 14.85 14.08 -3.79
N TRP A 422 14.32 14.05 -2.57
CA TRP A 422 14.54 12.98 -1.60
C TRP A 422 13.30 12.13 -1.38
N PHE A 423 13.56 10.89 -0.97
CA PHE A 423 12.54 10.00 -0.43
C PHE A 423 12.51 10.06 1.09
N TYR A 424 11.32 10.03 1.67
CA TYR A 424 11.12 9.97 3.12
C TYR A 424 10.59 8.59 3.47
N VAL A 425 11.47 7.78 4.06
CA VAL A 425 11.27 6.34 4.26
C VAL A 425 11.00 6.04 5.73
N PRO A 426 9.83 5.49 6.09
CA PRO A 426 9.54 5.03 7.45
C PRO A 426 10.19 3.65 7.67
N ALA A 427 11.45 3.66 8.12
CA ALA A 427 12.29 2.49 8.30
C ALA A 427 12.16 1.86 9.69
N ASN A 428 12.53 0.57 9.81
CA ASN A 428 12.54 -0.16 11.07
C ASN A 428 13.83 -0.97 11.23
N GLU A 429 14.41 -0.90 12.44
CA GLU A 429 15.67 -1.53 12.84
C GLU A 429 15.40 -2.73 13.75
N TRP A 430 15.12 -3.86 13.16
CA TRP A 430 14.88 -5.13 13.84
C TRP A 430 15.40 -6.31 13.04
N GLY A 431 15.73 -7.38 13.77
CA GLY A 431 16.09 -8.66 13.18
C GLY A 431 15.17 -9.78 13.67
N MET A 432 15.48 -10.99 13.28
CA MET A 432 14.78 -12.18 13.72
C MET A 432 15.70 -13.38 13.84
N ASP A 433 15.47 -14.22 14.84
CA ASP A 433 15.86 -15.62 14.73
C ASP A 433 14.85 -16.30 13.82
N ILE A 434 15.32 -17.02 12.81
CA ILE A 434 14.45 -17.75 11.87
C ILE A 434 15.04 -19.14 11.59
N TRP A 435 14.16 -20.13 11.44
CA TRP A 435 14.51 -21.50 11.11
C TRP A 435 13.44 -22.14 10.25
N ASN A 436 13.81 -23.10 9.41
CA ASN A 436 12.85 -23.89 8.63
C ASN A 436 12.32 -25.08 9.43
N GLU A 437 11.07 -25.46 9.11
CA GLU A 437 10.35 -26.63 9.64
C GLU A 437 9.75 -27.43 8.48
N PRO A 438 9.54 -28.75 8.67
CA PRO A 438 8.75 -29.53 7.73
C PRO A 438 7.32 -29.02 7.69
N ILE A 439 6.74 -28.97 6.49
CA ILE A 439 5.33 -28.59 6.29
C ILE A 439 4.76 -29.31 5.09
N SER A 440 3.47 -29.60 5.13
CA SER A 440 2.67 -30.03 3.99
C SER A 440 1.45 -29.14 3.82
N TYR A 441 1.09 -28.87 2.56
CA TYR A 441 -0.03 -28.00 2.26
C TYR A 441 -1.36 -28.57 2.77
N LYS A 442 -2.13 -27.72 3.42
CA LYS A 442 -3.53 -27.98 3.77
C LYS A 442 -4.34 -26.72 3.46
N LYS A 443 -5.34 -26.83 2.61
CA LYS A 443 -6.20 -25.72 2.22
C LYS A 443 -6.75 -24.96 3.44
N GLY A 444 -6.56 -23.65 3.47
CA GLY A 444 -7.07 -22.75 4.52
C GLY A 444 -6.29 -22.81 5.85
N ALA A 445 -5.17 -23.51 5.89
CA ALA A 445 -4.25 -23.51 7.02
C ALA A 445 -2.98 -22.74 6.67
N ALA A 446 -2.28 -22.21 7.68
CA ALA A 446 -0.99 -21.57 7.50
C ALA A 446 0.01 -22.53 6.86
N PHE A 447 0.70 -22.09 5.81
CA PHE A 447 1.66 -22.87 5.02
C PHE A 447 3.05 -22.19 5.05
N LEU A 448 3.60 -21.97 6.26
CA LEU A 448 4.88 -21.28 6.43
C LEU A 448 6.07 -22.24 6.29
N GLY A 449 6.08 -23.33 7.03
CA GLY A 449 7.25 -24.24 7.11
C GLY A 449 8.46 -23.55 7.73
N ALA A 450 8.24 -22.63 8.65
CA ALA A 450 9.25 -21.88 9.37
C ALA A 450 8.74 -21.41 10.73
N GLY A 451 9.68 -21.23 11.67
CA GLY A 451 9.45 -20.56 12.94
C GLY A 451 10.37 -19.36 13.07
N PHE A 452 9.97 -18.38 13.90
CA PHE A 452 10.72 -17.13 14.05
C PHE A 452 10.51 -16.45 15.40
N THR A 453 11.42 -15.54 15.76
CA THR A 453 11.27 -14.59 16.88
C THR A 453 11.89 -13.25 16.48
N ILE A 454 11.10 -12.19 16.43
CA ILE A 454 11.56 -10.84 16.09
C ILE A 454 12.18 -10.17 17.31
N LYS A 455 13.32 -9.51 17.11
CA LYS A 455 14.07 -8.80 18.13
C LYS A 455 14.45 -7.38 17.65
N PRO A 456 14.38 -6.35 18.51
CA PRO A 456 14.92 -5.05 18.18
C PRO A 456 16.45 -5.12 18.05
N LEU A 457 17.04 -4.29 17.18
CA LEU A 457 18.51 -4.16 17.09
C LEU A 457 19.09 -3.22 18.14
N TYR A 458 18.31 -2.24 18.56
CA TYR A 458 18.71 -1.19 19.50
C TYR A 458 17.74 -1.15 20.68
N GLU A 459 18.24 -0.70 21.83
CA GLU A 459 17.42 -0.60 23.05
C GLU A 459 16.53 0.63 23.03
N ASP A 460 16.99 1.74 22.44
CA ASP A 460 16.38 3.07 22.48
C ASP A 460 15.42 3.36 21.34
N TYR A 461 15.50 2.62 20.21
CA TYR A 461 14.58 2.83 19.08
C TYR A 461 14.45 1.59 18.20
N ILE A 462 13.32 1.51 17.47
CA ILE A 462 13.07 0.53 16.41
C ILE A 462 12.76 1.27 15.12
N GLY A 463 11.88 2.27 15.16
CA GLY A 463 11.50 3.07 14.00
C GLY A 463 12.45 4.22 13.72
N ALA A 464 12.59 4.61 12.45
CA ALA A 464 13.26 5.84 12.06
C ALA A 464 12.66 6.38 10.76
N LEU A 465 12.21 7.64 10.76
CA LEU A 465 11.92 8.33 9.50
C LEU A 465 13.24 8.84 8.93
N ARG A 466 13.57 8.44 7.69
CA ARG A 466 14.82 8.81 7.00
C ARG A 466 14.54 9.58 5.74
N ALA A 467 15.22 10.71 5.55
CA ALA A 467 15.31 11.38 4.27
C ALA A 467 16.49 10.79 3.48
N VAL A 468 16.20 10.17 2.35
CA VAL A 468 17.17 9.42 1.55
C VAL A 468 17.31 10.06 0.17
N ASP A 469 18.52 10.38 -0.22
CA ASP A 469 18.85 10.85 -1.57
C ASP A 469 18.99 9.63 -2.51
N PRO A 470 18.09 9.45 -3.49
CA PRO A 470 18.15 8.29 -4.39
C PRO A 470 19.36 8.30 -5.33
N ASN A 471 20.01 9.46 -5.50
CA ASN A 471 21.15 9.61 -6.40
C ASN A 471 22.47 9.17 -5.75
N THR A 472 22.59 9.39 -4.44
CA THR A 472 23.81 9.09 -3.69
C THR A 472 23.68 7.91 -2.75
N GLY A 473 22.45 7.59 -2.31
CA GLY A 473 22.15 6.64 -1.26
C GLY A 473 22.40 7.20 0.15
N GLU A 474 22.70 8.49 0.25
CA GLU A 474 22.95 9.16 1.53
C GLU A 474 21.66 9.39 2.29
N THR A 475 21.64 9.06 3.58
CA THR A 475 20.62 9.53 4.52
C THR A 475 20.97 10.95 4.94
N LYS A 476 20.15 11.93 4.52
CA LYS A 476 20.35 13.35 4.79
C LYS A 476 20.07 13.70 6.26
N TRP A 477 19.05 13.07 6.83
CA TRP A 477 18.69 13.16 8.23
C TRP A 477 17.81 11.97 8.64
N GLU A 478 17.69 11.74 9.94
CA GLU A 478 16.77 10.76 10.51
C GLU A 478 16.08 11.29 11.77
N VAL A 479 14.85 10.84 12.00
CA VAL A 479 14.11 11.04 13.25
C VAL A 479 13.75 9.67 13.81
N LYS A 480 14.40 9.31 14.92
CA LYS A 480 14.20 8.03 15.61
C LYS A 480 12.87 7.98 16.34
N ASN A 481 12.31 6.79 16.47
CA ASN A 481 11.07 6.49 17.17
C ASN A 481 11.23 5.21 18.00
N GLU A 482 10.77 5.21 19.23
CA GLU A 482 10.92 4.05 20.14
C GLU A 482 10.23 2.80 19.57
N ALA A 483 8.95 2.92 19.20
CA ALA A 483 8.20 1.85 18.55
C ALA A 483 8.48 1.78 17.04
N PRO A 484 8.23 0.63 16.38
CA PRO A 484 8.40 0.52 14.95
C PRO A 484 7.44 1.45 14.21
N LEU A 485 7.92 2.18 13.20
CA LEU A 485 7.04 2.98 12.35
C LEU A 485 6.16 2.06 11.48
N TRP A 486 4.85 2.30 11.53
CA TRP A 486 3.85 1.55 10.77
C TRP A 486 2.88 2.46 10.01
N GLY A 487 2.99 3.78 10.17
CA GLY A 487 2.25 4.82 9.49
C GLY A 487 2.95 5.32 8.23
N GLY A 488 2.16 5.68 7.21
CA GLY A 488 2.69 6.24 5.97
C GLY A 488 3.13 7.70 6.09
N VAL A 489 3.79 8.18 5.05
CA VAL A 489 4.40 9.51 4.96
C VAL A 489 3.71 10.35 3.88
N MET A 490 3.67 11.65 4.07
CA MET A 490 3.23 12.65 3.10
C MET A 490 4.15 13.87 3.14
N THR A 491 4.44 14.46 1.97
CA THR A 491 5.16 15.74 1.86
C THR A 491 4.32 16.80 1.19
N THR A 492 4.64 18.07 1.45
CA THR A 492 3.87 19.20 0.92
C THR A 492 4.76 20.33 0.40
N GLY A 493 4.20 21.15 -0.51
CA GLY A 493 4.81 22.38 -1.02
C GLY A 493 5.17 23.40 0.07
N GLY A 494 4.62 23.23 1.28
CA GLY A 494 4.99 24.01 2.48
C GLY A 494 6.34 23.64 3.09
N GLY A 495 7.10 22.71 2.46
CA GLY A 495 8.39 22.23 2.95
C GLY A 495 8.26 21.33 4.18
N LEU A 496 7.17 20.61 4.31
CA LEU A 496 6.86 19.75 5.45
C LEU A 496 6.81 18.28 5.03
N VAL A 497 7.21 17.41 5.96
CA VAL A 497 6.94 15.99 5.95
C VAL A 497 6.07 15.61 7.14
N PHE A 498 4.97 14.86 6.86
CA PHE A 498 4.03 14.35 7.87
C PHE A 498 4.12 12.84 7.96
N TRP A 499 4.05 12.30 9.18
CA TRP A 499 3.97 10.86 9.42
C TRP A 499 3.27 10.53 10.74
N GLY A 500 2.77 9.31 10.84
CA GLY A 500 2.17 8.77 12.05
C GLY A 500 3.13 7.91 12.87
N THR A 501 2.90 7.83 14.17
CA THR A 501 3.62 6.93 15.07
C THR A 501 2.66 5.97 15.78
N PRO A 502 3.12 4.76 16.15
CA PRO A 502 2.30 3.79 16.90
C PRO A 502 1.81 4.30 18.24
N GLU A 503 2.56 5.21 18.87
CA GLU A 503 2.18 5.85 20.16
C GLU A 503 1.02 6.85 20.00
N GLY A 504 0.52 7.06 18.78
CA GLY A 504 -0.65 7.87 18.49
C GLY A 504 -0.36 9.31 18.09
N TYR A 505 0.86 9.64 17.75
CA TYR A 505 1.20 10.98 17.28
C TYR A 505 1.11 11.08 15.75
N LEU A 506 0.41 12.12 15.27
CA LEU A 506 0.67 12.68 13.96
C LEU A 506 1.74 13.75 14.13
N LYS A 507 2.86 13.64 13.40
CA LYS A 507 4.01 14.56 13.49
C LYS A 507 4.22 15.29 12.17
N ALA A 508 4.80 16.49 12.25
CA ALA A 508 5.27 17.26 11.10
C ALA A 508 6.69 17.76 11.36
N ALA A 509 7.56 17.60 10.38
CA ALA A 509 8.93 18.11 10.41
C ALA A 509 9.24 18.95 9.18
N ASP A 510 10.25 19.81 9.30
CA ASP A 510 10.89 20.47 8.17
C ASP A 510 11.53 19.41 7.27
N ALA A 511 11.13 19.38 6.00
CA ALA A 511 11.55 18.35 5.04
C ALA A 511 13.05 18.37 4.75
N ARG A 512 13.73 19.50 4.90
CA ARG A 512 15.17 19.63 4.63
C ARG A 512 16.05 19.24 5.80
N THR A 513 15.55 19.45 7.04
CA THR A 513 16.37 19.32 8.25
C THR A 513 15.95 18.18 9.18
N GLY A 514 14.74 17.64 9.03
CA GLY A 514 14.16 16.66 9.94
C GLY A 514 13.73 17.23 11.30
N LYS A 515 13.86 18.55 11.52
CA LYS A 515 13.42 19.17 12.76
C LYS A 515 11.91 19.05 12.92
N VAL A 516 11.47 18.36 13.97
CA VAL A 516 10.04 18.25 14.31
C VAL A 516 9.54 19.62 14.73
N LEU A 517 8.52 20.12 14.02
CA LEU A 517 7.93 21.45 14.21
C LEU A 517 6.57 21.38 14.89
N TRP A 518 5.88 20.25 14.81
CA TRP A 518 4.55 20.04 15.36
C TRP A 518 4.28 18.55 15.57
N GLN A 519 3.48 18.26 16.60
CA GLN A 519 2.92 16.94 16.84
C GLN A 519 1.60 17.02 17.59
N PHE A 520 0.72 16.04 17.35
CA PHE A 520 -0.57 15.96 18.00
C PHE A 520 -0.90 14.52 18.37
N GLN A 521 -1.34 14.29 19.63
CA GLN A 521 -1.76 12.97 20.12
C GLN A 521 -3.21 12.70 19.76
N THR A 522 -3.47 11.61 19.02
CA THR A 522 -4.79 11.21 18.53
C THR A 522 -5.50 10.16 19.39
N GLY A 523 -4.84 9.66 20.43
CA GLY A 523 -5.40 8.68 21.39
C GLY A 523 -5.25 7.21 20.99
N SER A 524 -4.84 6.90 19.76
CA SER A 524 -4.50 5.54 19.30
C SER A 524 -3.41 5.61 18.25
N GLY A 525 -2.77 4.47 17.92
CA GLY A 525 -1.68 4.43 16.95
C GLY A 525 -2.07 4.99 15.59
N VAL A 526 -1.24 5.89 15.02
CA VAL A 526 -1.41 6.43 13.67
C VAL A 526 -0.62 5.55 12.71
N VAL A 527 -1.29 4.58 12.10
CA VAL A 527 -0.73 3.59 11.17
C VAL A 527 -1.22 3.79 9.73
N ALA A 528 -2.12 4.75 9.52
CA ALA A 528 -2.55 5.21 8.21
C ALA A 528 -1.60 6.28 7.65
N PRO A 529 -1.56 6.45 6.33
CA PRO A 529 -0.89 7.59 5.72
C PRO A 529 -1.77 8.85 5.80
N PRO A 530 -1.21 10.02 6.14
CA PRO A 530 -1.93 11.29 6.10
C PRO A 530 -2.15 11.75 4.65
N VAL A 531 -3.19 12.59 4.44
CA VAL A 531 -3.49 13.23 3.17
C VAL A 531 -3.81 14.70 3.38
N THR A 532 -3.76 15.51 2.30
CA THR A 532 -4.07 16.95 2.35
C THR A 532 -4.85 17.39 1.11
N TRP A 533 -5.76 18.33 1.31
CA TRP A 533 -6.53 18.99 0.24
C TRP A 533 -6.85 20.43 0.60
N GLU A 534 -7.33 21.19 -0.37
CA GLU A 534 -7.85 22.54 -0.18
C GLU A 534 -9.37 22.55 -0.46
N GLU A 535 -10.12 23.25 0.38
CA GLU A 535 -11.52 23.50 0.18
C GLU A 535 -11.87 24.93 0.65
N ASP A 536 -12.50 25.71 -0.23
CA ASP A 536 -12.84 27.14 0.02
C ASP A 536 -11.62 27.99 0.46
N GLY A 537 -10.44 27.75 -0.13
CA GLY A 537 -9.21 28.48 0.17
C GLY A 537 -8.56 28.10 1.51
N GLN A 538 -9.04 27.05 2.17
CA GLN A 538 -8.48 26.50 3.41
C GLN A 538 -7.83 25.15 3.15
N GLN A 539 -6.55 25.01 3.52
CA GLN A 539 -5.85 23.72 3.50
C GLN A 539 -6.23 22.88 4.72
N TYR A 540 -6.49 21.61 4.49
CA TYR A 540 -6.78 20.59 5.51
C TYR A 540 -5.79 19.44 5.44
N ILE A 541 -5.60 18.78 6.58
CA ILE A 541 -4.86 17.51 6.68
C ILE A 541 -5.76 16.49 7.36
N ALA A 542 -5.85 15.28 6.81
CA ALA A 542 -6.60 14.18 7.40
C ALA A 542 -5.71 12.97 7.64
N VAL A 543 -6.02 12.23 8.72
CA VAL A 543 -5.40 10.95 9.03
C VAL A 543 -6.36 10.06 9.81
N MET A 544 -6.26 8.74 9.62
CA MET A 544 -6.92 7.77 10.47
C MET A 544 -6.02 7.39 11.64
N SER A 545 -6.61 7.12 12.78
CA SER A 545 -5.96 6.66 14.00
C SER A 545 -6.61 5.38 14.49
N GLY A 546 -5.81 4.35 14.76
CA GLY A 546 -6.25 3.05 15.27
C GLY A 546 -5.12 2.03 15.19
N TRP A 547 -4.46 1.73 16.32
CA TRP A 547 -3.38 0.76 16.42
C TRP A 547 -3.84 -0.66 16.05
N GLY A 548 -2.96 -1.43 15.40
CA GLY A 548 -3.18 -2.80 14.98
C GLY A 548 -2.28 -3.15 13.79
N GLY A 549 -2.66 -4.16 13.04
CA GLY A 549 -1.88 -4.70 11.93
C GLY A 549 -0.93 -5.81 12.35
N ALA A 550 0.07 -6.12 11.53
CA ALA A 550 0.94 -7.28 11.71
C ALA A 550 1.84 -7.21 12.95
N VAL A 551 2.25 -6.02 13.41
CA VAL A 551 3.20 -5.86 14.52
C VAL A 551 2.70 -6.48 15.83
N PRO A 552 1.49 -6.19 16.34
CA PRO A 552 1.01 -6.80 17.58
C PRO A 552 0.72 -8.30 17.44
N LEU A 553 0.51 -8.82 16.23
CA LEU A 553 0.25 -10.23 15.98
C LEU A 553 1.53 -11.07 15.89
N TRP A 554 2.54 -10.55 15.20
CA TRP A 554 3.71 -11.31 14.76
C TRP A 554 5.05 -10.80 15.31
N GLY A 555 5.05 -9.65 15.99
CA GLY A 555 6.26 -8.93 16.37
C GLY A 555 7.14 -9.59 17.44
N GLY A 556 6.82 -10.76 17.98
CA GLY A 556 7.64 -11.45 18.97
C GLY A 556 7.94 -10.60 20.20
N GLU A 557 9.23 -10.34 20.49
CA GLU A 557 9.65 -9.47 21.60
C GLU A 557 9.23 -8.00 21.40
N VAL A 558 9.20 -7.54 20.13
CA VAL A 558 8.71 -6.21 19.77
C VAL A 558 7.21 -6.08 20.07
N ALA A 559 6.41 -7.13 19.83
CA ALA A 559 4.98 -7.11 20.18
C ALA A 559 4.75 -6.86 21.68
N LYS A 560 5.64 -7.37 22.54
CA LYS A 560 5.60 -7.10 23.98
C LYS A 560 5.90 -5.62 24.31
N LYS A 561 6.86 -5.01 23.60
CA LYS A 561 7.19 -3.57 23.77
C LYS A 561 6.03 -2.65 23.40
N VAL A 562 5.21 -3.03 22.42
CA VAL A 562 4.05 -2.24 21.95
C VAL A 562 2.71 -2.73 22.50
N SER A 563 2.69 -3.68 23.43
CA SER A 563 1.45 -4.27 23.99
C SER A 563 0.60 -3.28 24.79
N MET A 564 1.17 -2.17 25.24
CA MET A 564 0.48 -1.10 25.96
C MET A 564 -0.15 -0.04 25.04
N LEU A 565 -0.01 -0.18 23.72
CA LEU A 565 -0.61 0.75 22.78
C LEU A 565 -2.10 0.46 22.61
N GLU A 566 -2.91 1.51 22.72
CA GLU A 566 -4.36 1.40 22.65
C GLU A 566 -4.84 1.18 21.21
N GLN A 567 -5.75 0.23 21.04
CA GLN A 567 -6.49 0.05 19.79
C GLN A 567 -7.58 1.09 19.66
N GLY A 568 -8.05 1.36 18.44
CA GLY A 568 -9.12 2.31 18.21
C GLY A 568 -9.46 2.46 16.74
N GLY A 569 -10.35 3.41 16.47
CA GLY A 569 -10.74 3.80 15.13
C GLY A 569 -11.35 5.19 15.11
N SER A 570 -10.62 6.15 14.60
CA SER A 570 -11.09 7.53 14.42
C SER A 570 -10.48 8.17 13.18
N VAL A 571 -11.17 9.19 12.66
CA VAL A 571 -10.69 10.07 11.59
C VAL A 571 -10.46 11.43 12.19
N TRP A 572 -9.28 11.99 12.02
CA TRP A 572 -8.89 13.31 12.47
C TRP A 572 -8.67 14.22 11.27
N VAL A 573 -9.22 15.41 11.33
CA VAL A 573 -8.98 16.46 10.33
C VAL A 573 -8.46 17.70 11.03
N PHE A 574 -7.42 18.30 10.47
CA PHE A 574 -6.71 19.47 11.00
C PHE A 574 -6.73 20.61 10.00
N LYS A 575 -6.69 21.84 10.51
CA LYS A 575 -6.56 23.07 9.74
C LYS A 575 -5.85 24.16 10.54
N LEU A 576 -5.42 25.23 9.89
CA LEU A 576 -5.04 26.44 10.58
C LEU A 576 -6.28 27.14 11.15
N PRO A 577 -6.20 27.76 12.35
CA PRO A 577 -7.27 28.59 12.87
C PRO A 577 -7.58 29.74 11.90
N THR A 578 -8.85 30.06 11.74
CA THR A 578 -9.25 31.32 11.09
C THR A 578 -8.76 32.46 11.95
N SER A 579 -8.03 33.40 11.35
CA SER A 579 -7.53 34.64 11.99
C SER A 579 -8.68 35.51 12.49
#